data_c3c72c2ad8a5a16cd85f522ddf03d111
#
_entry.id   c3c72c2ad8a5a16cd85f522ddf03d111
#
_cell.length_a   1.000
_cell.length_b   1.000
_cell.length_c   1.000
_cell.angle_alpha   90.00
_cell.angle_beta   90.00
_cell.angle_gamma   90.00
#
_symmetry.space_group_name_H-M   'P 1'
#
loop_
_entity.id
_entity.type
_entity.pdbx_description
1 polymer ?
#
loop_
_entity_poly.entity_id
_entity_poly.type
_entity_poly.pdbx_seq_one_letter_code
_entity_poly.pdbx_strand_id
1 'polypeptide(L)'
;MLPQQAPGYPEAVPHLALCAFLQRVVNGGGRVHREFAAGRGAMDLLVEYGPDRFALEIKRVRTRDSLETIIDRGVAQLGRYLGTVGLEQGWLVVFDVRPDRSWDDRLWEREATVDGKRVVVIGA
;
A
#
# COMPACT_ATOMS: atom_id res chain seq x y z
N MET A 1 12.45 0.14 27.82
CA MET A 1 12.12 -0.17 27.38
C MET A 1 11.69 -0.30 26.83
N LEU A 2 11.20 -0.37 26.34
CA LEU A 2 10.61 -0.44 25.76
C LEU A 2 10.02 -1.03 25.43
N PRO A 3 9.87 -1.07 25.37
CA PRO A 3 9.09 -1.55 25.02
C PRO A 3 8.49 -2.13 24.85
N GLN A 4 8.32 -2.23 25.19
CA GLN A 4 7.63 -2.69 25.11
C GLN A 4 6.84 -2.68 24.65
N GLN A 5 7.09 -2.38 24.70
CA GLN A 5 6.11 -2.17 24.28
C GLN A 5 5.63 -2.59 23.29
N ALA A 6 5.45 -2.23 22.91
CA ALA A 6 4.46 -2.67 22.00
C ALA A 6 5.00 -3.69 21.05
N PRO A 7 4.39 -4.84 20.92
CA PRO A 7 4.87 -5.88 20.04
C PRO A 7 4.81 -5.52 18.56
N GLY A 8 3.94 -4.65 18.13
CA GLY A 8 3.92 -4.19 16.75
C GLY A 8 4.66 -2.88 16.60
N TYR A 9 4.73 -2.34 15.42
CA TYR A 9 5.20 -0.99 15.24
C TYR A 9 4.02 0.00 15.22
N PRO A 10 4.25 1.28 15.56
CA PRO A 10 3.20 2.29 15.54
C PRO A 10 2.57 2.42 14.16
N GLU A 11 1.28 2.72 14.10
CA GLU A 11 0.57 2.88 12.84
C GLU A 11 1.17 3.94 11.93
N ALA A 12 1.84 4.93 12.48
CA ALA A 12 2.45 5.99 11.70
C ALA A 12 3.71 5.54 10.96
N VAL A 13 4.39 4.48 11.42
CA VAL A 13 5.67 4.08 10.85
C VAL A 13 5.58 3.68 9.38
N PRO A 14 4.63 2.82 8.96
CA PRO A 14 4.51 2.48 7.55
C PRO A 14 4.28 3.71 6.68
N HIS A 15 3.46 4.62 7.15
CA HIS A 15 3.13 5.85 6.45
C HIS A 15 4.36 6.74 6.28
N LEU A 16 5.13 6.91 7.36
CA LEU A 16 6.35 7.71 7.33
C LEU A 16 7.42 7.10 6.43
N ALA A 17 7.60 5.78 6.50
CA ALA A 17 8.56 5.08 5.66
C ALA A 17 8.23 5.25 4.17
N LEU A 18 6.95 5.12 3.84
CA LEU A 18 6.49 5.31 2.47
C LEU A 18 6.67 6.75 2.03
N CYS A 19 6.35 7.72 2.87
CA CYS A 19 6.55 9.13 2.56
C CYS A 19 8.02 9.44 2.29
N ALA A 20 8.92 8.86 3.07
CA ALA A 20 10.36 9.03 2.86
C ALA A 20 10.79 8.45 1.50
N PHE A 21 10.28 7.28 1.14
CA PHE A 21 10.56 6.68 -0.16
C PHE A 21 10.05 7.56 -1.30
N LEU A 22 8.82 8.04 -1.19
CA LEU A 22 8.21 8.89 -2.21
C LEU A 22 8.94 10.21 -2.33
N GLN A 23 9.45 10.74 -1.23
CA GLN A 23 10.24 11.96 -1.26
C GLN A 23 11.53 11.77 -2.07
N ARG A 24 12.15 10.60 -1.99
CA ARG A 24 13.31 10.29 -2.83
C ARG A 24 12.95 10.29 -4.30
N VAL A 25 11.79 9.75 -4.64
CA VAL A 25 11.31 9.76 -6.03
C VAL A 25 11.15 11.18 -6.52
N VAL A 26 10.53 12.04 -5.72
CA VAL A 26 10.34 13.45 -6.06
C VAL A 26 11.68 14.17 -6.23
N ASN A 27 12.61 13.94 -5.31
CA ASN A 27 13.94 14.54 -5.38
C ASN A 27 14.73 14.08 -6.60
N GLY A 28 14.43 12.89 -7.12
CA GLY A 28 15.01 12.37 -8.36
C GLY A 28 14.32 12.85 -9.62
N GLY A 29 13.36 13.79 -9.52
CA GLY A 29 12.66 14.36 -10.68
C GLY A 29 11.29 13.75 -10.94
N GLY A 30 10.83 12.84 -10.10
CA GLY A 30 9.50 12.25 -10.22
C GLY A 30 8.43 13.09 -9.54
N ARG A 31 7.18 12.71 -9.75
CA ARG A 31 6.01 13.36 -9.14
C ARG A 31 5.14 12.31 -8.47
N VAL A 32 4.51 12.71 -7.38
CA VAL A 32 3.58 11.85 -6.65
C VAL A 32 2.25 12.58 -6.53
N HIS A 33 1.20 11.95 -7.08
CA HIS A 33 -0.16 12.44 -6.96
C HIS A 33 -0.89 11.57 -5.95
N ARG A 34 -1.53 12.20 -4.98
CA ARG A 34 -2.24 11.50 -3.91
C ARG A 34 -3.73 11.73 -4.02
N GLU A 35 -4.49 10.65 -3.93
CA GLU A 35 -5.93 10.73 -3.84
C GLU A 35 -6.39 9.97 -2.62
N PHE A 36 -7.16 10.64 -1.77
CA PHE A 36 -7.71 10.02 -0.58
C PHE A 36 -9.13 9.55 -0.86
N ALA A 37 -9.39 8.28 -0.66
CA ALA A 37 -10.76 7.78 -0.66
C ALA A 37 -11.41 8.26 0.64
N ALA A 38 -12.41 9.11 0.51
CA ALA A 38 -13.04 9.76 1.65
C ALA A 38 -13.52 8.73 2.68
N GLY A 39 -13.09 8.91 3.93
CA GLY A 39 -13.55 8.12 5.06
C GLY A 39 -13.08 6.68 5.11
N ARG A 40 -12.15 6.25 4.30
CA ARG A 40 -11.76 4.84 4.23
C ARG A 40 -10.33 4.54 4.69
N GLY A 41 -9.57 5.54 5.07
CA GLY A 41 -8.19 5.34 5.47
C GLY A 41 -7.31 4.75 4.39
N ALA A 42 -7.75 4.78 3.15
CA ALA A 42 -7.02 4.29 1.99
C ALA A 42 -6.41 5.47 1.24
N MET A 43 -5.29 5.24 0.63
CA MET A 43 -4.61 6.26 -0.15
C MET A 43 -4.21 5.67 -1.49
N ASP A 44 -4.73 6.25 -2.57
CA ASP A 44 -4.30 5.93 -3.91
C ASP A 44 -3.19 6.88 -4.31
N LEU A 45 -2.12 6.33 -4.83
CA LEU A 45 -0.96 7.11 -5.26
C LEU A 45 -0.67 6.85 -6.73
N LEU A 46 -0.43 7.91 -7.46
CA LEU A 46 0.09 7.82 -8.81
C LEU A 46 1.49 8.43 -8.81
N VAL A 47 2.49 7.60 -9.09
CA VAL A 47 3.89 8.03 -9.14
C VAL A 47 4.30 8.15 -10.60
N GLU A 48 4.77 9.31 -10.97
CA GLU A 48 5.31 9.56 -12.31
C GLU A 48 6.82 9.72 -12.24
N TYR A 49 7.53 8.99 -13.07
CA TYR A 49 8.98 9.10 -13.15
C TYR A 49 9.40 8.95 -14.61
N GLY A 50 9.83 10.07 -15.21
CA GLY A 50 10.09 10.11 -16.63
C GLY A 50 8.81 9.81 -17.41
N PRO A 51 8.85 8.89 -18.39
CA PRO A 51 7.67 8.51 -19.15
C PRO A 51 6.81 7.47 -18.44
N ASP A 52 7.25 6.94 -17.30
CA ASP A 52 6.59 5.85 -16.61
C ASP A 52 5.64 6.35 -15.54
N ARG A 53 4.53 5.63 -15.34
CA ARG A 53 3.55 5.89 -14.30
C ARG A 53 3.29 4.61 -13.52
N PHE A 54 3.23 4.76 -12.20
CA PHE A 54 3.02 3.61 -11.30
C PHE A 54 1.88 3.95 -10.35
N ALA A 55 0.87 3.09 -10.32
CA ALA A 55 -0.25 3.25 -9.39
C ALA A 55 -0.05 2.37 -8.18
N LEU A 56 -0.21 2.94 -7.01
CA LEU A 56 -0.08 2.23 -5.74
C LEU A 56 -1.29 2.50 -4.87
N GLU A 57 -1.66 1.50 -4.10
CA GLU A 57 -2.61 1.66 -3.01
C GLU A 57 -1.96 1.17 -1.73
N ILE A 58 -2.26 1.83 -0.61
CA ILE A 58 -1.71 1.48 0.69
C ILE A 58 -2.85 1.10 1.60
N LYS A 59 -2.71 -0.05 2.25
CA LYS A 59 -3.66 -0.53 3.24
C LYS A 59 -2.93 -0.91 4.51
N ARG A 60 -3.61 -0.77 5.63
CA ARG A 60 -3.12 -1.25 6.92
C ARG A 60 -4.04 -2.35 7.41
N VAL A 61 -3.47 -3.37 8.03
CA VAL A 61 -4.22 -4.43 8.70
C VAL A 61 -4.09 -4.21 10.19
N ARG A 62 -5.19 -3.87 10.82
CA ARG A 62 -5.25 -3.60 12.26
C ARG A 62 -5.76 -4.83 13.01
N THR A 63 -5.68 -4.78 14.33
CA THR A 63 -6.02 -5.92 15.20
C THR A 63 -7.38 -6.55 14.88
N ARG A 64 -8.37 -5.75 14.56
CA ARG A 64 -9.73 -6.22 14.27
C ARG A 64 -9.96 -6.59 12.80
N ASP A 65 -8.96 -6.40 11.95
CA ASP A 65 -9.12 -6.65 10.52
C ASP A 65 -8.74 -8.06 10.15
N SER A 66 -9.37 -8.59 9.11
CA SER A 66 -8.94 -9.79 8.44
C SER A 66 -7.99 -9.42 7.32
N LEU A 67 -6.81 -10.04 7.28
CA LEU A 67 -5.82 -9.80 6.24
C LEU A 67 -6.43 -10.04 4.85
N GLU A 68 -7.12 -11.15 4.66
CA GLU A 68 -7.69 -11.49 3.36
C GLU A 68 -8.77 -10.50 2.93
N THR A 69 -9.58 -10.04 3.86
CA THR A 69 -10.60 -9.03 3.56
C THR A 69 -9.97 -7.70 3.14
N ILE A 70 -8.92 -7.28 3.83
CA ILE A 70 -8.21 -6.04 3.49
C ILE A 70 -7.56 -6.16 2.11
N ILE A 71 -6.94 -7.31 1.81
CA ILE A 71 -6.35 -7.55 0.50
C ILE A 71 -7.43 -7.50 -0.59
N ASP A 72 -8.54 -8.20 -0.40
CA ASP A 72 -9.62 -8.24 -1.38
C ASP A 72 -10.17 -6.86 -1.68
N ARG A 73 -10.39 -6.06 -0.64
CA ARG A 73 -10.85 -4.68 -0.80
C ARG A 73 -9.83 -3.81 -1.53
N GLY A 74 -8.57 -3.95 -1.15
CA GLY A 74 -7.49 -3.20 -1.78
C GLY A 74 -7.32 -3.53 -3.25
N VAL A 75 -7.37 -4.81 -3.60
CA VAL A 75 -7.29 -5.26 -4.99
C VAL A 75 -8.44 -4.69 -5.82
N ALA A 76 -9.67 -4.78 -5.29
CA ALA A 76 -10.85 -4.25 -5.99
C ALA A 76 -10.75 -2.74 -6.18
N GLN A 77 -10.36 -2.03 -5.15
CA GLN A 77 -10.23 -0.57 -5.19
C GLN A 77 -9.13 -0.13 -6.14
N LEU A 78 -7.97 -0.77 -6.08
CA LEU A 78 -6.87 -0.47 -6.99
C LEU A 78 -7.24 -0.79 -8.43
N GLY A 79 -7.96 -1.88 -8.66
CA GLY A 79 -8.43 -2.23 -10.00
C GLY A 79 -9.29 -1.12 -10.60
N ARG A 80 -10.18 -0.55 -9.83
CA ARG A 80 -10.99 0.59 -10.28
C ARG A 80 -10.13 1.81 -10.58
N TYR A 81 -9.18 2.09 -9.72
CA TYR A 81 -8.27 3.22 -9.92
C TYR A 81 -7.43 3.04 -11.19
N LEU A 82 -6.92 1.85 -11.42
CA LEU A 82 -6.17 1.53 -12.64
C LEU A 82 -7.00 1.82 -13.89
N GLY A 83 -8.29 1.44 -13.86
CA GLY A 83 -9.20 1.77 -14.95
C GLY A 83 -9.35 3.26 -15.17
N THR A 84 -9.41 4.03 -14.09
CA THR A 84 -9.54 5.49 -14.15
C THR A 84 -8.31 6.15 -14.75
N VAL A 85 -7.11 5.71 -14.37
CA VAL A 85 -5.87 6.33 -14.84
C VAL A 85 -5.30 5.70 -16.09
N GLY A 86 -5.91 4.63 -16.59
CA GLY A 86 -5.51 4.00 -17.85
C GLY A 86 -4.26 3.14 -17.72
N LEU A 87 -4.06 2.48 -16.59
CA LEU A 87 -2.92 1.59 -16.38
C LEU A 87 -3.39 0.14 -16.26
N GLU A 88 -2.53 -0.79 -16.67
CA GLU A 88 -2.85 -2.21 -16.65
C GLU A 88 -2.28 -2.94 -15.44
N GLN A 89 -1.41 -2.29 -14.68
CA GLN A 89 -0.76 -2.89 -13.53
C GLN A 89 -0.62 -1.89 -12.39
N GLY A 90 -0.76 -2.38 -11.16
CA GLY A 90 -0.57 -1.57 -9.97
C GLY A 90 -0.02 -2.41 -8.83
N TRP A 91 0.29 -1.72 -7.74
CA TRP A 91 0.84 -2.33 -6.54
C TRP A 91 0.00 -1.99 -5.33
N LEU A 92 -0.38 -3.01 -4.59
CA LEU A 92 -1.06 -2.86 -3.31
C LEU A 92 -0.05 -3.17 -2.21
N VAL A 93 0.28 -2.17 -1.40
CA VAL A 93 1.21 -2.32 -0.29
C VAL A 93 0.40 -2.47 0.99
N VAL A 94 0.60 -3.58 1.68
CA VAL A 94 -0.18 -3.93 2.87
C VAL A 94 0.75 -3.92 4.09
N PHE A 95 0.48 -3.00 5.01
CA PHE A 95 1.20 -2.93 6.27
C PHE A 95 0.40 -3.63 7.36
N ASP A 96 0.91 -4.75 7.83
CA ASP A 96 0.26 -5.49 8.91
C ASP A 96 0.77 -4.94 10.24
N VAL A 97 -0.02 -4.08 10.86
CA VAL A 97 0.36 -3.44 12.12
C VAL A 97 -0.19 -4.19 13.33
N ARG A 98 -0.71 -5.40 13.14
CA ARG A 98 -1.18 -6.22 14.25
C ARG A 98 0.00 -6.62 15.14
N PRO A 99 -0.16 -6.57 16.47
CA PRO A 99 0.98 -6.72 17.38
C PRO A 99 1.66 -8.08 17.33
N ASP A 100 0.98 -9.17 17.20
CA ASP A 100 1.56 -10.50 17.38
C ASP A 100 2.10 -11.13 16.10
N ARG A 101 2.52 -10.31 15.15
CA ARG A 101 3.05 -10.80 13.87
C ARG A 101 4.57 -10.67 13.82
N SER A 102 5.24 -11.73 13.38
CA SER A 102 6.66 -11.68 13.11
C SER A 102 6.93 -10.88 11.84
N TRP A 103 8.18 -10.51 11.61
CA TRP A 103 8.55 -9.89 10.34
C TRP A 103 8.31 -10.82 9.16
N ASP A 104 8.56 -12.14 9.35
CA ASP A 104 8.30 -13.11 8.29
C ASP A 104 6.81 -13.17 7.93
N ASP A 105 5.93 -13.01 8.91
CA ASP A 105 4.49 -12.97 8.67
C ASP A 105 4.06 -11.72 7.91
N ARG A 106 4.83 -10.65 8.02
CA ARG A 106 4.52 -9.36 7.39
C ARG A 106 5.09 -9.21 5.98
N LEU A 107 6.16 -9.94 5.66
CA LEU A 107 6.89 -9.79 4.41
C LEU A 107 6.53 -10.91 3.45
N TRP A 108 5.76 -10.60 2.44
CA TRP A 108 5.32 -11.56 1.43
C TRP A 108 4.92 -10.85 0.15
N GLU A 109 4.79 -11.61 -0.92
CA GLU A 109 4.34 -11.08 -2.19
C GLU A 109 3.31 -12.02 -2.79
N ARG A 110 2.27 -11.46 -3.38
CA ARG A 110 1.22 -12.20 -4.09
C ARG A 110 0.88 -11.46 -5.36
N GLU A 111 0.14 -12.12 -6.22
CA GLU A 111 -0.36 -11.52 -7.45
C GLU A 111 -1.83 -11.79 -7.58
N ALA A 112 -2.58 -10.79 -8.04
CA ALA A 112 -4.02 -10.89 -8.27
C ALA A 112 -4.36 -10.28 -9.61
N THR A 113 -5.46 -10.72 -10.19
CA THR A 113 -6.01 -10.14 -11.41
C THR A 113 -7.41 -9.65 -11.13
N VAL A 114 -7.72 -8.43 -11.56
CA VAL A 114 -9.04 -7.84 -11.39
C VAL A 114 -9.37 -7.05 -12.65
N ASP A 115 -10.50 -7.39 -13.29
CA ASP A 115 -10.95 -6.75 -14.52
C ASP A 115 -9.85 -6.71 -15.60
N GLY A 116 -9.11 -7.81 -15.72
CA GLY A 116 -8.01 -7.92 -16.68
C GLY A 116 -6.73 -7.19 -16.28
N LYS A 117 -6.73 -6.54 -15.14
CA LYS A 117 -5.56 -5.78 -14.67
C LYS A 117 -4.78 -6.58 -13.63
N ARG A 118 -3.48 -6.39 -13.65
CA ARG A 118 -2.57 -7.10 -12.75
C ARG A 118 -2.28 -6.26 -11.52
N VAL A 119 -2.45 -6.87 -10.36
CA VAL A 119 -2.12 -6.23 -9.10
C VAL A 119 -1.08 -7.06 -8.36
N VAL A 120 0.05 -6.47 -8.09
CA VAL A 120 1.08 -7.09 -7.25
C VAL A 120 0.80 -6.66 -5.81
N VAL A 121 0.60 -7.62 -4.92
CA VAL A 121 0.29 -7.36 -3.52
C VAL A 121 1.53 -7.63 -2.70
N ILE A 122 1.98 -6.62 -1.98
CA ILE A 122 3.22 -6.69 -1.21
C ILE A 122 2.91 -6.47 0.26
N GLY A 123 3.28 -7.46 1.09
CA GLY A 123 3.29 -7.30 2.53
C GLY A 123 4.57 -6.63 2.98
N ALA A 124 4.44 -5.67 3.89
CA ALA A 124 5.59 -4.89 4.33
C ALA A 124 5.54 -4.56 5.82
#